data_581d83a116442e4afd03380576ce6ac8
#
_entry.id   581d83a116442e4afd03380576ce6ac8
#
_cell.length_a   1.000
_cell.length_b   1.000
_cell.length_c   1.000
_cell.angle_alpha   90.00
_cell.angle_beta   90.00
_cell.angle_gamma   90.00
#
_symmetry.space_group_name_H-M   'P 1'
#
loop_
_entity.id
_entity.type
_entity.pdbx_description
1 polymer ?
#
loop_
_entity_poly.entity_id
_entity_poly.type
_entity_poly.pdbx_seq_one_letter_code
_entity_poly.pdbx_strand_id
1 'polypeptide(L)'
;FFLSKLNGLTLPSILFILGICIAVIWVLKTYYWQRNVITTTNEFINNLTHELKTPVFSIGLATKILEESALKDQKPILSMIRQQVKRLSVHIDKVLELGNLESSNNVLKLEKIDFRPYLLKLCEEFATLVEIEEVHFTYTLQQGCFIINAEEFHLENSINNILDNAKKYSVQPIITLNAYSFKNQFIIEISDNGKGVSEEEKKKIFLKYYRVNDKEVQTVKGYGLGLSYVKKVIEKHKGKVLMESEKGKGTKIYLIIPLGNE
;
A
#
# COMPACT_ATOMS: atom_id res chain seq x y z
N PHE A 1 -7.44 -23.72 -60.83
CA PHE A 1 -8.42 -22.60 -60.90
C PHE A 1 -9.36 -22.52 -59.69
N PHE A 2 -9.85 -23.66 -59.15
CA PHE A 2 -10.72 -23.72 -57.98
C PHE A 2 -10.01 -23.36 -56.66
N LEU A 3 -8.77 -23.87 -56.46
CA LEU A 3 -7.93 -23.63 -55.31
C LEU A 3 -7.47 -22.15 -55.18
N SER A 4 -7.24 -21.47 -56.31
CA SER A 4 -6.87 -20.05 -56.31
C SER A 4 -8.02 -19.11 -55.96
N LYS A 5 -9.28 -19.48 -56.29
CA LYS A 5 -10.47 -18.75 -55.83
C LYS A 5 -10.80 -18.99 -54.37
N LEU A 6 -10.52 -20.19 -53.82
CA LEU A 6 -10.70 -20.46 -52.39
C LEU A 6 -9.77 -19.60 -51.53
N ASN A 7 -8.49 -19.47 -51.91
CA ASN A 7 -7.50 -18.65 -51.18
C ASN A 7 -7.87 -17.15 -51.21
N GLY A 8 -8.53 -16.66 -52.24
CA GLY A 8 -8.95 -15.26 -52.34
C GLY A 8 -10.10 -14.86 -51.41
N LEU A 9 -10.93 -15.83 -50.97
CA LEU A 9 -12.05 -15.58 -50.04
C LEU A 9 -11.73 -16.02 -48.60
N THR A 10 -10.91 -17.04 -48.39
CA THR A 10 -10.62 -17.59 -47.08
C THR A 10 -9.68 -16.70 -46.25
N LEU A 11 -8.67 -16.10 -46.87
CA LEU A 11 -7.73 -15.27 -46.18
C LEU A 11 -8.35 -13.98 -45.57
N PRO A 12 -9.17 -13.21 -46.31
CA PRO A 12 -9.90 -12.06 -45.75
C PRO A 12 -10.91 -12.45 -44.66
N SER A 13 -11.60 -13.59 -44.79
CA SER A 13 -12.55 -14.05 -43.78
C SER A 13 -11.87 -14.47 -42.49
N ILE A 14 -10.69 -15.11 -42.56
CA ILE A 14 -9.87 -15.44 -41.36
C ILE A 14 -9.37 -14.16 -40.66
N LEU A 15 -8.90 -13.19 -41.43
CA LEU A 15 -8.47 -11.89 -40.88
C LEU A 15 -9.63 -11.14 -40.23
N PHE A 16 -10.81 -11.19 -40.83
CA PHE A 16 -12.02 -10.58 -40.29
C PHE A 16 -12.45 -11.23 -38.97
N ILE A 17 -12.46 -12.58 -38.90
CA ILE A 17 -12.76 -13.32 -37.68
C ILE A 17 -11.72 -13.02 -36.59
N LEU A 18 -10.43 -12.97 -36.93
CA LEU A 18 -9.37 -12.61 -36.00
C LEU A 18 -9.57 -11.20 -35.45
N GLY A 19 -9.93 -10.25 -36.32
CA GLY A 19 -10.25 -8.87 -35.89
C GLY A 19 -11.42 -8.81 -34.92
N ILE A 20 -12.48 -9.57 -35.17
CA ILE A 20 -13.63 -9.67 -34.25
C ILE A 20 -13.19 -10.29 -32.90
N CYS A 21 -12.40 -11.37 -32.90
CA CYS A 21 -11.91 -11.99 -31.70
C CYS A 21 -11.08 -11.00 -30.85
N ILE A 22 -10.18 -10.25 -31.49
CA ILE A 22 -9.35 -9.22 -30.82
C ILE A 22 -10.26 -8.13 -30.23
N ALA A 23 -11.25 -7.65 -31.00
CA ALA A 23 -12.19 -6.63 -30.53
C ALA A 23 -13.02 -7.13 -29.32
N VAL A 24 -13.51 -8.35 -29.36
CA VAL A 24 -14.27 -8.97 -28.25
C VAL A 24 -13.37 -9.09 -27.01
N ILE A 25 -12.15 -9.58 -27.15
CA ILE A 25 -11.21 -9.69 -26.05
C ILE A 25 -10.91 -8.31 -25.43
N TRP A 26 -10.73 -7.30 -26.28
CA TRP A 26 -10.48 -5.92 -25.83
C TRP A 26 -11.67 -5.34 -25.08
N VAL A 27 -12.89 -5.53 -25.59
CA VAL A 27 -14.15 -5.11 -24.94
C VAL A 27 -14.34 -5.81 -23.60
N LEU A 28 -14.14 -7.14 -23.55
CA LEU A 28 -14.23 -7.91 -22.31
C LEU A 28 -13.21 -7.43 -21.28
N LYS A 29 -11.95 -7.24 -21.69
CA LYS A 29 -10.88 -6.72 -20.81
C LYS A 29 -11.23 -5.34 -20.26
N THR A 30 -11.75 -4.44 -21.11
CA THR A 30 -12.18 -3.09 -20.69
C THR A 30 -13.38 -3.16 -19.74
N TYR A 31 -14.35 -4.02 -20.02
CA TYR A 31 -15.53 -4.24 -19.17
C TYR A 31 -15.14 -4.78 -17.78
N TYR A 32 -14.29 -5.81 -17.72
CA TYR A 32 -13.81 -6.35 -16.45
C TYR A 32 -12.99 -5.33 -15.68
N TRP A 33 -12.16 -4.55 -16.36
CA TRP A 33 -11.39 -3.48 -15.74
C TRP A 33 -12.31 -2.39 -15.14
N GLN A 34 -13.29 -1.91 -15.88
CA GLN A 34 -14.28 -0.93 -15.39
C GLN A 34 -15.09 -1.49 -14.22
N ARG A 35 -15.54 -2.72 -14.28
CA ARG A 35 -16.30 -3.37 -13.21
C ARG A 35 -15.47 -3.47 -11.94
N ASN A 36 -14.20 -3.86 -12.02
CA ASN A 36 -13.32 -3.91 -10.88
C ASN A 36 -13.10 -2.53 -10.26
N VAL A 37 -12.91 -1.49 -11.07
CA VAL A 37 -12.77 -0.09 -10.58
C VAL A 37 -14.03 0.33 -9.82
N ILE A 38 -15.23 0.09 -10.37
CA ILE A 38 -16.51 0.46 -9.74
C ILE A 38 -16.70 -0.30 -8.40
N THR A 39 -16.47 -1.61 -8.40
CA THR A 39 -16.63 -2.44 -7.19
C THR A 39 -15.67 -1.98 -6.10
N THR A 40 -14.40 -1.77 -6.46
CA THR A 40 -13.36 -1.33 -5.52
C THR A 40 -13.65 0.09 -4.99
N THR A 41 -14.19 0.98 -5.83
CA THR A 41 -14.59 2.33 -5.42
C THR A 41 -15.78 2.28 -4.45
N ASN A 42 -16.78 1.42 -4.68
CA ASN A 42 -17.92 1.27 -3.78
C ASN A 42 -17.51 0.67 -2.42
N GLU A 43 -16.66 -0.34 -2.40
CA GLU A 43 -16.11 -0.89 -1.17
C GLU A 43 -15.28 0.16 -0.40
N PHE A 44 -14.53 0.99 -1.12
CA PHE A 44 -13.80 2.11 -0.54
C PHE A 44 -14.74 3.13 0.11
N ILE A 45 -15.77 3.58 -0.60
CA ILE A 45 -16.74 4.54 -0.05
C ILE A 45 -17.40 3.97 1.20
N ASN A 46 -17.76 2.70 1.20
CA ASN A 46 -18.34 2.03 2.37
C ASN A 46 -17.35 1.94 3.54
N ASN A 47 -16.10 1.54 3.28
CA ASN A 47 -15.06 1.47 4.29
C ASN A 47 -14.71 2.87 4.84
N LEU A 48 -14.56 3.86 3.95
CA LEU A 48 -14.33 5.25 4.33
C LEU A 48 -15.47 5.78 5.20
N THR A 49 -16.72 5.54 4.79
CA THR A 49 -17.92 5.97 5.54
C THR A 49 -17.92 5.33 6.93
N HIS A 50 -17.62 4.04 7.03
CA HIS A 50 -17.56 3.34 8.31
C HIS A 50 -16.42 3.85 9.20
N GLU A 51 -15.23 4.04 8.64
CA GLU A 51 -14.04 4.51 9.37
C GLU A 51 -14.13 6.00 9.77
N LEU A 52 -14.88 6.82 9.04
CA LEU A 52 -15.19 8.20 9.43
C LEU A 52 -16.35 8.27 10.45
N LYS A 53 -17.34 7.39 10.34
CA LYS A 53 -18.51 7.36 11.25
C LYS A 53 -18.09 7.10 12.70
N THR A 54 -17.12 6.21 12.92
CA THR A 54 -16.65 5.86 14.27
C THR A 54 -16.04 7.06 15.02
N PRO A 55 -15.05 7.84 14.49
CA PRO A 55 -14.52 9.01 15.18
C PRO A 55 -15.56 10.13 15.33
N VAL A 56 -16.41 10.34 14.33
CA VAL A 56 -17.49 11.33 14.41
C VAL A 56 -18.49 10.97 15.52
N PHE A 57 -18.90 9.71 15.60
CA PHE A 57 -19.76 9.23 16.67
C PHE A 57 -19.11 9.39 18.05
N SER A 58 -17.82 9.02 18.17
CA SER A 58 -17.09 9.17 19.44
C SER A 58 -16.94 10.63 19.87
N ILE A 59 -16.73 11.55 18.92
CA ILE A 59 -16.70 13.00 19.20
C ILE A 59 -18.09 13.47 19.66
N GLY A 60 -19.17 13.05 18.97
CA GLY A 60 -20.54 13.40 19.32
C GLY A 60 -20.93 12.90 20.71
N LEU A 61 -20.56 11.67 21.05
CA LEU A 61 -20.79 11.11 22.39
C LEU A 61 -20.00 11.87 23.46
N ALA A 62 -18.73 12.17 23.21
CA ALA A 62 -17.90 12.90 24.16
C ALA A 62 -18.42 14.34 24.40
N THR A 63 -18.88 15.04 23.37
CA THR A 63 -19.53 16.36 23.51
C THR A 63 -20.81 16.27 24.30
N LYS A 64 -21.66 15.28 24.06
CA LYS A 64 -22.90 15.09 24.80
C LYS A 64 -22.64 14.85 26.30
N ILE A 65 -21.68 14.02 26.66
CA ILE A 65 -21.30 13.77 28.06
C ILE A 65 -20.76 15.06 28.73
N LEU A 66 -20.01 15.89 27.98
CA LEU A 66 -19.55 17.19 28.47
C LEU A 66 -20.71 18.15 28.76
N GLU A 67 -21.71 18.18 27.91
CA GLU A 67 -22.91 19.01 28.10
C GLU A 67 -23.74 18.55 29.32
N GLU A 68 -23.83 17.24 29.55
CA GLU A 68 -24.61 16.66 30.66
C GLU A 68 -23.89 16.73 32.02
N SER A 69 -22.53 16.88 32.05
CA SER A 69 -21.74 16.75 33.29
C SER A 69 -20.85 17.97 33.58
N ALA A 70 -21.43 19.15 33.60
CA ALA A 70 -20.73 20.43 33.74
C ALA A 70 -19.75 20.60 34.93
N LEU A 71 -19.56 19.62 35.83
CA LEU A 71 -18.78 19.75 37.07
C LEU A 71 -17.78 18.59 37.35
N LYS A 72 -17.62 17.60 36.46
CA LYS A 72 -16.65 16.48 36.66
C LYS A 72 -15.46 16.59 35.72
N ASP A 73 -14.34 16.03 36.13
CA ASP A 73 -13.06 16.07 35.44
C ASP A 73 -13.19 15.79 33.93
N GLN A 74 -13.15 16.84 33.13
CA GLN A 74 -13.39 16.81 31.68
C GLN A 74 -12.16 16.38 30.87
N LYS A 75 -10.98 16.23 31.51
CA LYS A 75 -9.70 15.90 30.87
C LYS A 75 -9.71 14.60 30.07
N PRO A 76 -10.25 13.46 30.56
CA PRO A 76 -10.27 12.20 29.78
C PRO A 76 -11.10 12.32 28.51
N ILE A 77 -12.22 13.03 28.56
CA ILE A 77 -13.12 13.21 27.42
C ILE A 77 -12.48 14.12 26.37
N LEU A 78 -11.87 15.22 26.81
CA LEU A 78 -11.11 16.10 25.91
C LEU A 78 -9.94 15.38 25.25
N SER A 79 -9.24 14.51 25.97
CA SER A 79 -8.16 13.69 25.41
C SER A 79 -8.69 12.72 24.35
N MET A 80 -9.85 12.09 24.58
CA MET A 80 -10.51 11.22 23.61
C MET A 80 -10.90 11.98 22.34
N ILE A 81 -11.50 13.15 22.46
CA ILE A 81 -11.84 14.00 21.30
C ILE A 81 -10.60 14.34 20.51
N ARG A 82 -9.54 14.84 21.16
CA ARG A 82 -8.29 15.18 20.51
C ARG A 82 -7.68 13.98 19.76
N GLN A 83 -7.72 12.79 20.36
CA GLN A 83 -7.22 11.57 19.73
C GLN A 83 -8.01 11.22 18.46
N GLN A 84 -9.36 11.34 18.50
CA GLN A 84 -10.19 11.05 17.33
C GLN A 84 -10.00 12.09 16.23
N VAL A 85 -9.88 13.37 16.56
CA VAL A 85 -9.58 14.44 15.60
C VAL A 85 -8.21 14.21 14.96
N LYS A 86 -7.18 13.89 15.75
CA LYS A 86 -5.84 13.57 15.21
C LYS A 86 -5.87 12.37 14.26
N ARG A 87 -6.60 11.31 14.62
CA ARG A 87 -6.79 10.15 13.72
C ARG A 87 -7.43 10.56 12.40
N LEU A 88 -8.52 11.35 12.47
CA LEU A 88 -9.22 11.82 11.28
C LEU A 88 -8.30 12.66 10.37
N SER A 89 -7.53 13.58 10.95
CA SER A 89 -6.56 14.39 10.20
C SER A 89 -5.53 13.52 9.46
N VAL A 90 -4.91 12.56 10.15
CA VAL A 90 -3.94 11.65 9.54
C VAL A 90 -4.58 10.85 8.39
N HIS A 91 -5.85 10.52 8.49
CA HIS A 91 -6.56 9.82 7.43
C HIS A 91 -6.79 10.68 6.21
N ILE A 92 -7.21 11.92 6.41
CA ILE A 92 -7.41 12.90 5.34
C ILE A 92 -6.08 13.17 4.63
N ASP A 93 -4.99 13.37 5.38
CA ASP A 93 -3.66 13.62 4.83
C ASP A 93 -3.20 12.46 3.93
N LYS A 94 -3.39 11.21 4.35
CA LYS A 94 -3.07 10.02 3.53
C LYS A 94 -3.84 9.96 2.21
N VAL A 95 -5.12 10.33 2.23
CA VAL A 95 -5.94 10.37 1.00
C VAL A 95 -5.47 11.47 0.06
N LEU A 96 -5.18 12.66 0.59
CA LEU A 96 -4.69 13.80 -0.18
C LEU A 96 -3.29 13.52 -0.76
N GLU A 97 -2.40 12.93 0.04
CA GLU A 97 -1.04 12.57 -0.40
C GLU A 97 -1.08 11.57 -1.57
N LEU A 98 -1.93 10.54 -1.48
CA LEU A 98 -2.10 9.59 -2.58
C LEU A 98 -2.70 10.28 -3.81
N GLY A 99 -3.71 11.14 -3.65
CA GLY A 99 -4.28 11.93 -4.74
C GLY A 99 -3.24 12.79 -5.45
N ASN A 100 -2.37 13.44 -4.68
CA ASN A 100 -1.27 14.24 -5.20
C ASN A 100 -0.24 13.40 -5.97
N LEU A 101 0.15 12.24 -5.45
CA LEU A 101 1.08 11.32 -6.14
C LEU A 101 0.52 10.80 -7.47
N GLU A 102 -0.78 10.82 -7.66
CA GLU A 102 -1.42 10.35 -8.88
C GLU A 102 -1.60 11.43 -9.93
N SER A 103 -1.63 12.66 -9.52
CA SER A 103 -1.67 13.78 -10.43
C SER A 103 -0.49 13.69 -11.40
N SER A 104 -0.78 13.76 -12.70
CA SER A 104 0.23 13.74 -13.77
C SER A 104 1.24 14.89 -13.65
N ASN A 105 0.85 15.98 -12.96
CA ASN A 105 1.67 17.16 -12.75
C ASN A 105 2.61 17.04 -11.54
N ASN A 106 2.46 16.03 -10.68
CA ASN A 106 3.33 15.89 -9.51
C ASN A 106 4.52 14.99 -9.84
N VAL A 107 5.60 15.59 -10.28
CA VAL A 107 6.91 14.97 -10.46
C VAL A 107 7.62 14.99 -9.11
N LEU A 108 7.94 13.80 -8.57
CA LEU A 108 8.79 13.73 -7.37
C LEU A 108 10.13 14.44 -7.66
N LYS A 109 10.60 15.22 -6.72
CA LYS A 109 11.93 15.83 -6.80
C LYS A 109 12.95 14.81 -6.33
N LEU A 110 13.37 13.95 -7.25
CA LEU A 110 14.39 12.94 -6.96
C LEU A 110 15.77 13.61 -6.87
N GLU A 111 16.41 13.50 -5.73
CA GLU A 111 17.76 13.96 -5.48
C GLU A 111 18.69 12.74 -5.33
N LYS A 112 19.95 12.90 -5.73
CA LYS A 112 20.97 11.87 -5.53
C LYS A 112 21.40 11.91 -4.07
N ILE A 113 21.02 10.88 -3.30
CA ILE A 113 21.29 10.78 -1.87
C ILE A 113 21.87 9.43 -1.50
N ASP A 114 22.65 9.38 -0.42
CA ASP A 114 22.91 8.14 0.29
C ASP A 114 21.74 7.87 1.24
N PHE A 115 20.96 6.85 0.93
CA PHE A 115 19.76 6.53 1.72
C PHE A 115 20.07 5.72 2.99
N ARG A 116 21.30 5.23 3.17
CA ARG A 116 21.67 4.42 4.35
C ARG A 116 21.44 5.13 5.68
N PRO A 117 21.89 6.40 5.89
CA PRO A 117 21.66 7.11 7.16
C PRO A 117 20.17 7.26 7.50
N TYR A 118 19.34 7.58 6.52
CA TYR A 118 17.89 7.71 6.67
C TYR A 118 17.24 6.38 7.06
N LEU A 119 17.61 5.30 6.39
CA LEU A 119 17.09 3.97 6.70
C LEU A 119 17.52 3.50 8.08
N LEU A 120 18.76 3.78 8.49
CA LEU A 120 19.25 3.45 9.84
C LEU A 120 18.41 4.17 10.89
N LYS A 121 18.25 5.48 10.75
CA LYS A 121 17.44 6.30 11.65
C LYS A 121 16.00 5.78 11.74
N LEU A 122 15.38 5.46 10.61
CA LEU A 122 14.02 4.89 10.56
C LEU A 122 13.94 3.56 11.32
N CYS A 123 14.92 2.68 11.15
CA CYS A 123 14.98 1.39 11.86
C CYS A 123 15.14 1.58 13.39
N GLU A 124 15.97 2.51 13.82
CA GLU A 124 16.18 2.84 15.24
C GLU A 124 14.92 3.44 15.87
N GLU A 125 14.27 4.38 15.18
CA GLU A 125 13.01 4.98 15.62
C GLU A 125 11.90 3.92 15.71
N PHE A 126 11.78 3.05 14.72
CA PHE A 126 10.78 1.98 14.73
C PHE A 126 11.06 0.96 15.85
N ALA A 127 12.32 0.56 16.06
CA ALA A 127 12.72 -0.34 17.15
C ALA A 127 12.30 0.24 18.51
N THR A 128 12.57 1.52 18.74
CA THR A 128 12.19 2.21 19.99
C THR A 128 10.67 2.27 20.18
N LEU A 129 9.92 2.53 19.11
CA LEU A 129 8.45 2.61 19.17
C LEU A 129 7.82 1.26 19.50
N VAL A 130 8.36 0.15 19.01
CA VAL A 130 7.77 -1.17 19.16
C VAL A 130 8.26 -1.93 20.39
N GLU A 131 9.28 -1.44 21.06
CA GLU A 131 9.83 -2.04 22.31
C GLU A 131 8.77 -2.18 23.40
N ILE A 132 7.83 -1.20 23.48
CA ILE A 132 6.74 -1.19 24.46
C ILE A 132 5.55 -2.08 24.02
N GLU A 133 5.49 -2.46 22.73
CA GLU A 133 4.32 -3.11 22.12
C GLU A 133 4.49 -4.63 21.92
N GLU A 134 5.49 -5.26 22.56
CA GLU A 134 5.78 -6.71 22.43
C GLU A 134 6.02 -7.17 20.97
N VAL A 135 6.58 -6.30 20.12
CA VAL A 135 6.96 -6.59 18.74
C VAL A 135 8.43 -6.95 18.68
N HIS A 136 8.76 -8.09 18.11
CA HIS A 136 10.15 -8.47 17.86
C HIS A 136 10.60 -7.91 16.50
N PHE A 137 11.43 -6.86 16.52
CA PHE A 137 11.96 -6.22 15.32
C PHE A 137 13.48 -6.40 15.23
N THR A 138 13.96 -6.86 14.09
CA THR A 138 15.39 -6.98 13.78
C THR A 138 15.69 -6.36 12.43
N TYR A 139 16.85 -5.74 12.29
CA TYR A 139 17.28 -5.19 11.00
C TYR A 139 18.75 -5.44 10.73
N THR A 140 19.09 -5.58 9.44
CA THR A 140 20.45 -5.76 8.94
C THR A 140 20.66 -4.86 7.73
N LEU A 141 21.60 -3.94 7.82
CA LEU A 141 21.99 -3.07 6.72
C LEU A 141 23.39 -3.45 6.25
N GLN A 142 23.52 -3.82 4.97
CA GLN A 142 24.84 -4.11 4.37
C GLN A 142 25.77 -2.89 4.56
N GLN A 143 27.05 -3.14 4.78
CA GLN A 143 28.05 -2.06 4.87
C GLN A 143 28.20 -1.34 3.52
N GLY A 144 28.52 -0.06 3.54
CA GLY A 144 28.66 0.81 2.39
C GLY A 144 27.51 1.80 2.24
N CYS A 145 27.51 2.55 1.14
CA CYS A 145 26.52 3.57 0.83
C CYS A 145 25.43 2.99 -0.08
N PHE A 146 24.20 3.49 0.06
CA PHE A 146 23.09 3.21 -0.85
C PHE A 146 22.78 4.47 -1.66
N ILE A 147 23.61 4.79 -2.63
CA ILE A 147 23.43 5.98 -3.47
C ILE A 147 22.28 5.72 -4.45
N ILE A 148 21.20 6.45 -4.28
CA ILE A 148 19.99 6.35 -5.13
C ILE A 148 19.47 7.74 -5.49
N ASN A 149 18.69 7.82 -6.57
CA ASN A 149 17.91 9.02 -6.85
C ASN A 149 16.54 8.87 -6.17
N ALA A 150 16.34 9.57 -5.05
CA ALA A 150 15.14 9.41 -4.26
C ALA A 150 14.62 10.74 -3.70
N GLU A 151 13.34 10.75 -3.38
CA GLU A 151 12.73 11.70 -2.47
C GLU A 151 12.54 10.99 -1.12
N GLU A 152 13.35 11.41 -0.17
CA GLU A 152 13.50 10.82 1.17
C GLU A 152 12.15 10.56 1.83
N PHE A 153 11.34 11.60 1.96
CA PHE A 153 10.06 11.57 2.69
C PHE A 153 9.10 10.49 2.18
N HIS A 154 8.93 10.37 0.86
CA HIS A 154 8.04 9.38 0.29
C HIS A 154 8.57 7.96 0.40
N LEU A 155 9.90 7.79 0.34
CA LEU A 155 10.52 6.48 0.50
C LEU A 155 10.43 5.99 1.95
N GLU A 156 10.71 6.85 2.94
CA GLU A 156 10.53 6.55 4.36
C GLU A 156 9.07 6.20 4.68
N ASN A 157 8.10 6.98 4.19
CA ASN A 157 6.69 6.69 4.36
C ASN A 157 6.28 5.34 3.75
N SER A 158 6.90 4.96 2.63
CA SER A 158 6.65 3.65 2.02
C SER A 158 7.13 2.50 2.91
N ILE A 159 8.31 2.62 3.50
CA ILE A 159 8.86 1.63 4.43
C ILE A 159 7.98 1.54 5.67
N ASN A 160 7.63 2.69 6.27
CA ASN A 160 6.73 2.76 7.43
C ASN A 160 5.37 2.13 7.16
N ASN A 161 4.78 2.31 5.97
CA ASN A 161 3.52 1.66 5.60
C ASN A 161 3.64 0.12 5.59
N ILE A 162 4.78 -0.44 5.18
CA ILE A 162 5.01 -1.89 5.21
C ILE A 162 5.22 -2.38 6.64
N LEU A 163 6.05 -1.70 7.43
CA LEU A 163 6.29 -2.03 8.84
C LEU A 163 5.00 -1.96 9.67
N ASP A 164 4.19 -0.92 9.46
CA ASP A 164 2.87 -0.79 10.07
C ASP A 164 1.93 -1.95 9.71
N ASN A 165 1.95 -2.40 8.44
CA ASN A 165 1.16 -3.54 8.01
C ASN A 165 1.67 -4.83 8.66
N ALA A 166 2.98 -5.07 8.68
CA ALA A 166 3.59 -6.22 9.34
C ALA A 166 3.15 -6.34 10.80
N LYS A 167 3.17 -5.21 11.54
CA LYS A 167 2.68 -5.13 12.91
C LYS A 167 1.18 -5.42 13.03
N LYS A 168 0.35 -4.83 12.16
CA LYS A 168 -1.11 -4.93 12.26
C LYS A 168 -1.67 -6.31 11.90
N TYR A 169 -1.02 -7.03 11.01
CA TYR A 169 -1.52 -8.32 10.51
C TYR A 169 -0.87 -9.54 11.16
N SER A 170 -0.07 -9.34 12.21
CA SER A 170 0.52 -10.39 13.03
C SER A 170 -0.04 -10.37 14.46
N VAL A 171 -0.22 -11.54 15.06
CA VAL A 171 -0.71 -11.66 16.46
C VAL A 171 0.43 -11.40 17.44
N GLN A 172 1.59 -12.00 17.19
CA GLN A 172 2.86 -11.75 17.88
C GLN A 172 3.87 -11.36 16.81
N PRO A 173 4.00 -10.06 16.48
CA PRO A 173 4.77 -9.63 15.33
C PRO A 173 6.26 -9.95 15.48
N ILE A 174 6.80 -10.70 14.52
CA ILE A 174 8.23 -10.89 14.29
C ILE A 174 8.52 -10.28 12.94
N ILE A 175 9.24 -9.16 12.93
CA ILE A 175 9.49 -8.35 11.74
C ILE A 175 10.99 -8.28 11.50
N THR A 176 11.43 -8.55 10.27
CA THR A 176 12.82 -8.44 9.88
C THR A 176 12.96 -7.50 8.69
N LEU A 177 13.90 -6.54 8.77
CA LEU A 177 14.24 -5.66 7.67
C LEU A 177 15.69 -5.92 7.25
N ASN A 178 15.92 -6.28 6.00
CA ASN A 178 17.25 -6.41 5.41
C ASN A 178 17.42 -5.41 4.27
N ALA A 179 18.54 -4.71 4.22
CA ALA A 179 18.85 -3.81 3.13
C ALA A 179 20.25 -4.08 2.57
N TYR A 180 20.32 -4.25 1.25
CA TYR A 180 21.55 -4.62 0.57
C TYR A 180 21.53 -4.18 -0.90
N SER A 181 22.72 -4.15 -1.49
CA SER A 181 22.91 -3.88 -2.91
C SER A 181 23.17 -5.19 -3.68
N PHE A 182 22.45 -5.38 -4.78
CA PHE A 182 22.63 -6.52 -5.66
C PHE A 182 22.40 -6.13 -7.12
N LYS A 183 23.34 -6.48 -8.03
CA LYS A 183 23.23 -6.22 -9.49
C LYS A 183 22.79 -4.78 -9.82
N ASN A 184 23.46 -3.79 -9.27
CA ASN A 184 23.16 -2.36 -9.49
C ASN A 184 21.76 -1.92 -9.00
N GLN A 185 21.22 -2.63 -8.04
CA GLN A 185 19.93 -2.33 -7.40
C GLN A 185 20.12 -2.26 -5.89
N PHE A 186 19.44 -1.32 -5.28
CA PHE A 186 19.24 -1.25 -3.85
C PHE A 186 17.96 -2.01 -3.51
N ILE A 187 18.05 -2.96 -2.61
CA ILE A 187 16.95 -3.84 -2.21
C ILE A 187 16.69 -3.67 -0.72
N ILE A 188 15.45 -3.36 -0.38
CA ILE A 188 14.94 -3.39 0.99
C ILE A 188 13.95 -4.54 1.07
N GLU A 189 14.26 -5.54 1.87
CA GLU A 189 13.44 -6.71 2.14
C GLU A 189 12.82 -6.56 3.52
N ILE A 190 11.50 -6.62 3.62
CA ILE A 190 10.78 -6.61 4.89
C ILE A 190 9.94 -7.86 4.97
N SER A 191 10.14 -8.66 6.02
CA SER A 191 9.39 -9.89 6.24
C SER A 191 8.68 -9.87 7.59
N ASP A 192 7.50 -10.49 7.64
CA ASP A 192 6.69 -10.68 8.84
C ASP A 192 6.18 -12.12 8.95
N ASN A 193 5.79 -12.50 10.16
CA ASN A 193 5.15 -13.77 10.47
C ASN A 193 3.61 -13.67 10.55
N GLY A 194 3.03 -12.71 9.87
CA GLY A 194 1.58 -12.42 9.92
C GLY A 194 0.72 -13.47 9.21
N LYS A 195 -0.54 -13.12 9.03
CA LYS A 195 -1.56 -14.01 8.41
C LYS A 195 -1.27 -14.42 6.96
N GLY A 196 -0.35 -13.69 6.29
CA GLY A 196 -0.08 -13.89 4.89
C GLY A 196 -1.26 -13.60 3.98
N VAL A 197 -1.07 -13.80 2.68
CA VAL A 197 -2.03 -13.46 1.62
C VAL A 197 -2.11 -14.61 0.63
N SER A 198 -3.30 -14.92 0.13
CA SER A 198 -3.49 -15.95 -0.90
C SER A 198 -2.95 -15.50 -2.28
N GLU A 199 -2.69 -16.43 -3.18
CA GLU A 199 -2.21 -16.14 -4.54
C GLU A 199 -3.17 -15.23 -5.34
N GLU A 200 -4.48 -15.39 -5.12
CA GLU A 200 -5.49 -14.57 -5.79
C GLU A 200 -5.47 -13.13 -5.28
N GLU A 201 -5.19 -12.94 -4.01
CA GLU A 201 -5.19 -11.64 -3.35
C GLU A 201 -3.88 -10.88 -3.57
N LYS A 202 -2.73 -11.56 -3.72
CA LYS A 202 -1.44 -10.93 -4.05
C LYS A 202 -1.52 -9.97 -5.23
N LYS A 203 -2.33 -10.31 -6.24
CA LYS A 203 -2.53 -9.46 -7.42
C LYS A 203 -3.37 -8.22 -7.13
N LYS A 204 -4.18 -8.25 -6.08
CA LYS A 204 -5.18 -7.22 -5.76
C LYS A 204 -4.75 -6.29 -4.63
N ILE A 205 -3.93 -6.74 -3.68
CA ILE A 205 -3.56 -5.96 -2.49
C ILE A 205 -2.81 -4.65 -2.80
N PHE A 206 -2.23 -4.52 -3.99
CA PHE A 206 -1.64 -3.28 -4.48
C PHE A 206 -2.62 -2.37 -5.21
N LEU A 207 -3.89 -2.81 -5.38
CA LEU A 207 -4.95 -1.94 -5.88
C LEU A 207 -5.41 -1.01 -4.77
N LYS A 208 -5.79 0.21 -5.16
CA LYS A 208 -6.34 1.18 -4.22
C LYS A 208 -7.61 0.65 -3.59
N TYR A 209 -7.74 0.94 -2.29
CA TYR A 209 -8.95 0.64 -1.52
C TYR A 209 -9.22 -0.86 -1.37
N TYR A 210 -8.36 -1.71 -1.92
CA TYR A 210 -8.52 -3.15 -1.78
C TYR A 210 -8.13 -3.60 -0.37
N ARG A 211 -8.98 -4.44 0.20
CA ARG A 211 -8.74 -5.12 1.49
C ARG A 211 -9.15 -6.57 1.35
N VAL A 212 -8.39 -7.45 1.99
CA VAL A 212 -8.72 -8.89 2.04
C VAL A 212 -10.05 -9.06 2.76
N ASN A 213 -10.99 -9.76 2.13
CA ASN A 213 -12.38 -9.93 2.60
C ASN A 213 -12.46 -11.11 3.59
N ASP A 214 -11.65 -11.07 4.64
CA ASP A 214 -11.66 -12.05 5.74
C ASP A 214 -12.24 -11.39 7.00
N LYS A 215 -13.20 -12.05 7.66
CA LYS A 215 -13.87 -11.51 8.86
C LYS A 215 -12.88 -11.09 9.95
N GLU A 216 -11.76 -11.79 10.06
CA GLU A 216 -10.69 -11.45 11.00
C GLU A 216 -9.83 -10.25 10.56
N VAL A 217 -9.73 -9.98 9.26
CA VAL A 217 -8.99 -8.84 8.69
C VAL A 217 -9.85 -7.56 8.73
N GLN A 218 -11.17 -7.68 8.72
CA GLN A 218 -12.07 -6.52 8.83
C GLN A 218 -11.95 -5.80 10.17
N THR A 219 -11.48 -6.47 11.22
CA THR A 219 -11.22 -5.84 12.52
C THR A 219 -9.98 -4.94 12.52
N VAL A 220 -9.05 -5.14 11.57
CA VAL A 220 -7.84 -4.33 11.43
C VAL A 220 -8.19 -3.01 10.75
N LYS A 221 -8.00 -1.89 11.44
CA LYS A 221 -8.30 -0.55 10.92
C LYS A 221 -7.35 -0.16 9.77
N GLY A 222 -7.92 0.27 8.63
CA GLY A 222 -7.14 0.75 7.49
C GLY A 222 -7.98 0.97 6.23
N TYR A 223 -7.51 1.81 5.30
CA TYR A 223 -8.25 2.24 4.10
C TYR A 223 -7.89 1.47 2.83
N GLY A 224 -6.95 0.52 2.90
CA GLY A 224 -6.45 -0.17 1.70
C GLY A 224 -5.63 0.75 0.76
N LEU A 225 -5.03 1.81 1.31
CA LEU A 225 -4.21 2.77 0.55
C LEU A 225 -2.71 2.55 0.71
N GLY A 226 -2.25 1.91 1.80
CA GLY A 226 -0.83 1.82 2.14
C GLY A 226 0.00 1.12 1.07
N LEU A 227 -0.38 -0.07 0.62
CA LEU A 227 0.39 -0.81 -0.38
C LEU A 227 0.28 -0.22 -1.78
N SER A 228 -0.86 0.39 -2.14
CA SER A 228 -0.99 1.12 -3.40
C SER A 228 -0.09 2.36 -3.44
N TYR A 229 0.03 3.06 -2.30
CA TYR A 229 0.98 4.15 -2.11
C TYR A 229 2.42 3.68 -2.29
N VAL A 230 2.83 2.62 -1.57
CA VAL A 230 4.16 2.01 -1.70
C VAL A 230 4.49 1.71 -3.15
N LYS A 231 3.58 1.02 -3.84
CA LYS A 231 3.77 0.68 -5.26
C LYS A 231 3.98 1.94 -6.10
N LYS A 232 3.16 2.96 -5.93
CA LYS A 232 3.24 4.20 -6.70
C LYS A 232 4.53 4.97 -6.45
N VAL A 233 4.97 5.08 -5.19
CA VAL A 233 6.23 5.71 -4.82
C VAL A 233 7.40 4.98 -5.46
N ILE A 234 7.47 3.66 -5.31
CA ILE A 234 8.57 2.86 -5.86
C ILE A 234 8.61 2.91 -7.40
N GLU A 235 7.44 2.89 -8.06
CA GLU A 235 7.36 3.10 -9.51
C GLU A 235 7.91 4.47 -9.93
N LYS A 236 7.61 5.54 -9.17
CA LYS A 236 8.15 6.89 -9.43
C LYS A 236 9.66 6.98 -9.19
N HIS A 237 10.21 6.14 -8.32
CA HIS A 237 11.66 5.94 -8.13
C HIS A 237 12.28 4.98 -9.16
N LYS A 238 11.56 4.67 -10.27
CA LYS A 238 11.97 3.72 -11.32
C LYS A 238 12.27 2.32 -10.79
N GLY A 239 11.71 1.99 -9.64
CA GLY A 239 11.86 0.73 -8.94
C GLY A 239 10.71 -0.24 -9.18
N LYS A 240 10.75 -1.36 -8.46
CA LYS A 240 9.71 -2.41 -8.48
C LYS A 240 9.42 -2.87 -7.07
N VAL A 241 8.17 -3.24 -6.81
CA VAL A 241 7.75 -3.91 -5.58
C VAL A 241 7.45 -5.37 -5.92
N LEU A 242 8.06 -6.30 -5.20
CA LEU A 242 7.75 -7.71 -5.27
C LEU A 242 7.22 -8.19 -3.92
N MET A 243 6.39 -9.23 -3.94
CA MET A 243 5.84 -9.83 -2.74
C MET A 243 5.86 -11.35 -2.84
N GLU A 244 6.33 -11.96 -1.78
CA GLU A 244 6.19 -13.38 -1.49
C GLU A 244 5.32 -13.51 -0.25
N SER A 245 4.27 -14.29 -0.30
CA SER A 245 3.38 -14.50 0.84
C SER A 245 2.65 -15.84 0.69
N GLU A 246 2.35 -16.45 1.79
CA GLU A 246 1.52 -17.65 1.85
C GLU A 246 0.60 -17.52 3.06
N LYS A 247 -0.68 -17.86 2.89
CA LYS A 247 -1.67 -17.76 3.96
C LYS A 247 -1.24 -18.60 5.17
N GLY A 248 -1.13 -17.94 6.34
CA GLY A 248 -0.68 -18.56 7.59
C GLY A 248 0.84 -18.61 7.80
N LYS A 249 1.66 -18.16 6.83
CA LYS A 249 3.14 -18.19 6.95
C LYS A 249 3.80 -16.82 6.95
N GLY A 250 3.02 -15.75 6.80
CA GLY A 250 3.53 -14.39 6.77
C GLY A 250 3.73 -13.82 5.38
N THR A 251 4.37 -12.66 5.33
CA THR A 251 4.60 -11.91 4.09
C THR A 251 6.02 -11.40 4.03
N LYS A 252 6.58 -11.38 2.83
CA LYS A 252 7.85 -10.76 2.51
C LYS A 252 7.67 -9.81 1.34
N ILE A 253 8.05 -8.55 1.54
CA ILE A 253 7.97 -7.49 0.54
C ILE A 253 9.38 -7.02 0.20
N TYR A 254 9.66 -6.90 -1.10
CA TYR A 254 10.91 -6.37 -1.62
C TYR A 254 10.64 -5.03 -2.31
N LEU A 255 11.32 -3.99 -1.87
CA LEU A 255 11.43 -2.71 -2.55
C LEU A 255 12.76 -2.71 -3.30
N ILE A 256 12.69 -2.66 -4.63
CA ILE A 256 13.87 -2.74 -5.51
C ILE A 256 14.00 -1.42 -6.23
N ILE A 257 15.08 -0.68 -5.99
CA ILE A 257 15.33 0.66 -6.54
C ILE A 257 16.66 0.64 -7.29
N PRO A 258 16.74 1.22 -8.49
CA PRO A 258 18.03 1.35 -9.18
C PRO A 258 19.02 2.18 -8.35
N LEU A 259 20.28 1.73 -8.24
CA LEU A 259 21.35 2.57 -7.73
C LEU A 259 21.59 3.74 -8.68
N GLY A 260 21.83 4.91 -8.14
CA GLY A 260 22.26 6.06 -8.91
C GLY A 260 23.66 5.80 -9.44
N ASN A 261 23.85 5.79 -10.76
CA ASN A 261 25.19 5.71 -11.33
C ASN A 261 26.05 6.85 -10.75
N GLU A 262 27.30 6.51 -10.44
CA GLU A 262 28.32 7.46 -9.99
C GLU A 262 28.49 8.67 -10.93
#